data_8112577cb365e0103b62eef02fb0b69e
#
_entry.id   8112577cb365e0103b62eef02fb0b69e
#
_cell.length_a   1.000
_cell.length_b   1.000
_cell.length_c   1.000
_cell.angle_alpha   90.00
_cell.angle_beta   90.00
_cell.angle_gamma   90.00
#
_symmetry.space_group_name_H-M   'P 1'
#
loop_
_entity.id
_entity.type
_entity.pdbx_description
1 polymer ?
#
loop_
_entity_poly.entity_id
_entity_poly.type
_entity_poly.pdbx_seq_one_letter_code
_entity_poly.pdbx_strand_id
1 'polypeptide(L)'
;MPALMIQAPDQASPALHAALYAEWQKFRDGTAPVDPEYIPPFILASWERCRESGITTEANSIVRVDALLLEQAQRLNSDLLCSARSIMDKLFSVVRATRCSISLTDGSGLVLHTLRSEGDGPDVLPGQIATEAVSGTNGIGTCLVERKTVTIIGAQHYCARHHVWSCTASPIRYEDGTLAGVLNVSIARESYHLHTRGMVEASAHAIAEQLHLRAALGRQRAIMEVLD
;
A
#
# COMPACT_ATOMS: atom_id res chain seq x y z
N MET A 1 -11.52 33.70 19.25
CA MET A 1 -12.44 32.55 19.19
C MET A 1 -11.61 31.31 19.02
N PRO A 2 -11.68 30.29 19.92
CA PRO A 2 -10.92 29.07 19.72
C PRO A 2 -11.52 28.32 18.52
N ALA A 3 -10.64 27.97 17.57
CA ALA A 3 -11.01 27.09 16.46
C ALA A 3 -11.54 25.78 17.04
N LEU A 4 -12.78 25.42 16.73
CA LEU A 4 -13.27 24.08 16.96
C LEU A 4 -12.30 23.12 16.25
N MET A 5 -11.52 22.38 17.04
CA MET A 5 -10.87 21.18 16.55
C MET A 5 -11.97 20.18 16.23
N ILE A 6 -12.34 20.10 14.96
CA ILE A 6 -13.17 19.01 14.46
C ILE A 6 -12.33 17.76 14.70
N GLN A 7 -12.71 16.98 15.70
CA GLN A 7 -12.13 15.65 15.92
C GLN A 7 -12.37 14.88 14.64
N ALA A 8 -11.30 14.46 13.98
CA ALA A 8 -11.41 13.55 12.86
C ALA A 8 -12.24 12.33 13.32
N PRO A 9 -13.23 11.88 12.53
CA PRO A 9 -14.09 10.76 12.93
C PRO A 9 -13.21 9.56 13.28
N ASP A 10 -13.55 8.87 14.37
CA ASP A 10 -12.88 7.63 14.76
C ASP A 10 -12.94 6.65 13.59
N GLN A 11 -11.82 6.47 12.91
CA GLN A 11 -11.73 5.69 11.68
C GLN A 11 -11.92 4.18 11.89
N ALA A 12 -11.97 3.75 13.14
CA ALA A 12 -12.35 2.39 13.54
C ALA A 12 -13.85 2.27 13.88
N SER A 13 -14.62 3.38 13.84
CA SER A 13 -16.02 3.36 14.27
C SER A 13 -16.92 2.53 13.36
N PRO A 14 -17.84 1.72 13.92
CA PRO A 14 -18.83 0.99 13.13
C PRO A 14 -19.73 1.90 12.27
N ALA A 15 -20.02 3.12 12.74
CA ALA A 15 -20.83 4.10 12.01
C ALA A 15 -20.12 4.56 10.73
N LEU A 16 -18.83 4.86 10.79
CA LEU A 16 -18.05 5.20 9.60
C LEU A 16 -18.01 4.02 8.61
N HIS A 17 -17.80 2.81 9.10
CA HIS A 17 -17.77 1.63 8.20
C HIS A 17 -19.12 1.39 7.52
N ALA A 18 -20.23 1.61 8.20
CA ALA A 18 -21.57 1.53 7.62
C ALA A 18 -21.79 2.61 6.53
N ALA A 19 -21.35 3.85 6.79
CA ALA A 19 -21.43 4.94 5.83
C ALA A 19 -20.59 4.65 4.58
N LEU A 20 -19.32 4.25 4.75
CA LEU A 20 -18.45 3.86 3.63
C LEU A 20 -19.05 2.74 2.79
N TYR A 21 -19.64 1.74 3.43
CA TYR A 21 -20.28 0.63 2.74
C TYR A 21 -21.51 1.09 1.94
N ALA A 22 -22.32 1.99 2.50
CA ALA A 22 -23.48 2.56 1.79
C ALA A 22 -23.04 3.36 0.54
N GLU A 23 -21.96 4.15 0.63
CA GLU A 23 -21.42 4.87 -0.51
C GLU A 23 -20.87 3.93 -1.60
N TRP A 24 -20.16 2.86 -1.18
CA TRP A 24 -19.69 1.83 -2.10
C TRP A 24 -20.85 1.13 -2.83
N GLN A 25 -21.97 0.83 -2.12
CA GLN A 25 -23.17 0.27 -2.76
C GLN A 25 -23.75 1.21 -3.79
N LYS A 26 -23.87 2.52 -3.50
CA LYS A 26 -24.32 3.51 -4.48
C LYS A 26 -23.50 3.50 -5.76
N PHE A 27 -22.16 3.45 -5.62
CA PHE A 27 -21.27 3.38 -6.77
C PHE A 27 -21.44 2.06 -7.55
N ARG A 28 -21.45 0.94 -6.85
CA ARG A 28 -21.63 -0.39 -7.46
C ARG A 28 -22.91 -0.49 -8.27
N ASP A 29 -24.01 -0.03 -7.68
CA ASP A 29 -25.35 -0.16 -8.25
C ASP A 29 -25.72 1.00 -9.21
N GLY A 30 -24.89 2.04 -9.27
CA GLY A 30 -25.12 3.23 -10.09
C GLY A 30 -26.38 4.02 -9.68
N THR A 31 -26.76 3.94 -8.41
CA THR A 31 -28.06 4.47 -7.93
C THR A 31 -28.05 5.93 -7.57
N ALA A 32 -26.90 6.48 -7.15
CA ALA A 32 -26.76 7.88 -6.77
C ALA A 32 -25.27 8.30 -6.79
N PRO A 33 -24.95 9.61 -6.87
CA PRO A 33 -23.60 10.11 -6.63
C PRO A 33 -23.12 9.74 -5.23
N VAL A 34 -21.81 9.45 -5.09
CA VAL A 34 -21.18 9.18 -3.79
C VAL A 34 -20.89 10.49 -3.06
N ASP A 35 -20.91 10.44 -1.73
CA ASP A 35 -20.57 11.59 -0.89
C ASP A 35 -19.05 11.75 -0.79
N PRO A 36 -18.47 12.91 -1.20
CA PRO A 36 -17.03 13.15 -1.15
C PRO A 36 -16.48 13.26 0.27
N GLU A 37 -17.32 13.43 1.29
CA GLU A 37 -16.91 13.38 2.70
C GLU A 37 -16.44 11.97 3.08
N TYR A 38 -17.09 10.92 2.57
CA TYR A 38 -16.75 9.53 2.80
C TYR A 38 -15.83 8.95 1.74
N ILE A 39 -16.04 9.34 0.48
CA ILE A 39 -15.28 8.84 -0.67
C ILE A 39 -14.51 9.99 -1.31
N PRO A 40 -13.25 10.23 -0.89
CA PRO A 40 -12.41 11.26 -1.47
C PRO A 40 -12.28 11.14 -2.99
N PRO A 41 -12.10 12.24 -3.73
CA PRO A 41 -12.05 12.22 -5.20
C PRO A 41 -11.06 11.22 -5.79
N PHE A 42 -9.90 11.01 -5.16
CA PHE A 42 -8.90 10.05 -5.66
C PHE A 42 -9.37 8.59 -5.52
N ILE A 43 -10.21 8.27 -4.51
CA ILE A 43 -10.83 6.95 -4.35
C ILE A 43 -11.88 6.74 -5.44
N LEU A 44 -12.75 7.74 -5.66
CA LEU A 44 -13.76 7.66 -6.71
C LEU A 44 -13.10 7.46 -8.08
N ALA A 45 -12.07 8.25 -8.40
CA ALA A 45 -11.31 8.10 -9.64
C ALA A 45 -10.65 6.72 -9.76
N SER A 46 -10.17 6.14 -8.65
CA SER A 46 -9.66 4.78 -8.61
C SER A 46 -10.75 3.74 -8.88
N TRP A 47 -11.94 3.91 -8.30
CA TRP A 47 -13.08 3.02 -8.57
C TRP A 47 -13.50 3.06 -10.04
N GLU A 48 -13.50 4.24 -10.66
CA GLU A 48 -13.81 4.41 -12.09
C GLU A 48 -12.78 3.67 -12.96
N ARG A 49 -11.49 3.84 -12.69
CA ARG A 49 -10.41 3.09 -13.39
C ARG A 49 -10.55 1.57 -13.23
N CYS A 50 -10.91 1.10 -12.02
CA CYS A 50 -11.14 -0.32 -11.78
C CYS A 50 -12.31 -0.86 -12.60
N ARG A 51 -13.42 -0.11 -12.66
CA ARG A 51 -14.59 -0.47 -13.47
C ARG A 51 -14.27 -0.49 -14.95
N GLU A 52 -13.55 0.51 -15.46
CA GLU A 52 -13.09 0.58 -16.85
C GLU A 52 -12.14 -0.58 -17.21
N SER A 53 -11.34 -1.05 -16.25
CA SER A 53 -10.48 -2.24 -16.41
C SER A 53 -11.26 -3.56 -16.40
N GLY A 54 -12.57 -3.53 -16.22
CA GLY A 54 -13.43 -4.74 -16.24
C GLY A 54 -13.37 -5.58 -14.97
N ILE A 55 -12.78 -5.05 -13.87
CA ILE A 55 -12.80 -5.77 -12.59
C ILE A 55 -14.19 -5.66 -11.97
N THR A 56 -14.70 -6.78 -11.45
CA THR A 56 -15.95 -6.77 -10.67
C THR A 56 -15.67 -6.55 -9.19
N THR A 57 -16.65 -5.97 -8.49
CA THR A 57 -16.56 -5.72 -7.04
C THR A 57 -16.48 -6.99 -6.20
N GLU A 58 -16.89 -8.13 -6.75
CA GLU A 58 -16.81 -9.48 -6.18
C GLU A 58 -15.55 -10.26 -6.60
N ALA A 59 -14.65 -9.63 -7.39
CA ALA A 59 -13.45 -10.30 -7.89
C ALA A 59 -12.60 -10.86 -6.74
N ASN A 60 -12.30 -12.14 -6.84
CA ASN A 60 -11.44 -12.88 -5.91
C ASN A 60 -10.15 -13.39 -6.56
N SER A 61 -9.89 -13.00 -7.81
CA SER A 61 -8.70 -13.43 -8.53
C SER A 61 -7.44 -12.81 -7.90
N ILE A 62 -6.44 -13.65 -7.73
CA ILE A 62 -5.10 -13.26 -7.33
C ILE A 62 -4.18 -13.61 -8.49
N VAL A 63 -3.61 -12.60 -9.13
CA VAL A 63 -2.63 -12.82 -10.19
C VAL A 63 -1.25 -12.87 -9.56
N ARG A 64 -0.51 -13.94 -9.88
CA ARG A 64 0.86 -14.15 -9.42
C ARG A 64 1.78 -14.47 -10.59
N VAL A 65 2.99 -14.00 -10.52
CA VAL A 65 4.08 -14.47 -11.37
C VAL A 65 4.58 -15.84 -10.87
N ASP A 66 5.24 -16.59 -11.74
CA ASP A 66 5.91 -17.83 -11.34
C ASP A 66 7.13 -17.56 -10.44
N ALA A 67 7.66 -18.65 -9.85
CA ALA A 67 8.79 -18.56 -8.91
C ALA A 67 10.06 -18.02 -9.56
N LEU A 68 10.31 -18.32 -10.83
CA LEU A 68 11.51 -17.87 -11.56
C LEU A 68 11.47 -16.36 -11.80
N LEU A 69 10.33 -15.84 -12.24
CA LEU A 69 10.12 -14.40 -12.44
C LEU A 69 10.20 -13.64 -11.13
N LEU A 70 9.64 -14.19 -10.04
CA LEU A 70 9.77 -13.59 -8.72
C LEU A 70 11.24 -13.53 -8.28
N GLU A 71 11.99 -14.60 -8.44
CA GLU A 71 13.41 -14.64 -8.07
C GLU A 71 14.24 -13.64 -8.90
N GLN A 72 13.95 -13.52 -10.20
CA GLN A 72 14.59 -12.51 -11.06
C GLN A 72 14.26 -11.08 -10.59
N ALA A 73 13.00 -10.80 -10.30
CA ALA A 73 12.57 -9.50 -9.79
C ALA A 73 13.23 -9.17 -8.44
N GLN A 74 13.33 -10.15 -7.54
CA GLN A 74 14.01 -9.97 -6.25
C GLN A 74 15.51 -9.69 -6.42
N ARG A 75 16.19 -10.36 -7.36
CA ARG A 75 17.59 -10.07 -7.70
C ARG A 75 17.77 -8.66 -8.26
N LEU A 76 16.92 -8.24 -9.20
CA LEU A 76 16.96 -6.90 -9.78
C LEU A 76 16.68 -5.79 -8.75
N ASN A 77 15.90 -6.09 -7.71
CA ASN A 77 15.56 -5.18 -6.63
C ASN A 77 16.32 -5.48 -5.32
N SER A 78 17.49 -6.12 -5.40
CA SER A 78 18.26 -6.54 -4.24
C SER A 78 18.62 -5.38 -3.30
N ASP A 79 19.00 -4.22 -3.84
CA ASP A 79 19.33 -3.03 -3.05
C ASP A 79 18.11 -2.48 -2.31
N LEU A 80 16.94 -2.45 -2.96
CA LEU A 80 15.68 -2.07 -2.32
C LEU A 80 15.32 -3.04 -1.19
N LEU A 81 15.38 -4.34 -1.45
CA LEU A 81 15.12 -5.38 -0.45
C LEU A 81 16.08 -5.29 0.76
N CYS A 82 17.39 -5.12 0.50
CA CYS A 82 18.38 -4.97 1.55
C CYS A 82 18.17 -3.68 2.37
N SER A 83 17.79 -2.58 1.73
CA SER A 83 17.51 -1.30 2.39
C SER A 83 16.24 -1.36 3.25
N ALA A 84 15.24 -2.13 2.82
CA ALA A 84 13.95 -2.22 3.49
C ALA A 84 13.92 -3.19 4.69
N ARG A 85 14.71 -4.26 4.68
CA ARG A 85 14.61 -5.38 5.61
C ARG A 85 14.52 -4.96 7.08
N SER A 86 15.53 -4.27 7.60
CA SER A 86 15.59 -3.91 9.03
C SER A 86 14.49 -2.90 9.42
N ILE A 87 14.06 -2.07 8.49
CA ILE A 87 13.00 -1.08 8.71
C ILE A 87 11.65 -1.79 8.75
N MET A 88 11.40 -2.72 7.83
CA MET A 88 10.19 -3.56 7.83
C MET A 88 10.10 -4.41 9.10
N ASP A 89 11.20 -5.03 9.55
CA ASP A 89 11.22 -5.81 10.80
C ASP A 89 10.86 -4.96 12.02
N LYS A 90 11.42 -3.74 12.11
CA LYS A 90 11.08 -2.79 13.18
C LYS A 90 9.62 -2.36 13.11
N LEU A 91 9.12 -1.98 11.94
CA LEU A 91 7.73 -1.60 11.74
C LEU A 91 6.80 -2.77 12.10
N PHE A 92 7.14 -3.98 11.67
CA PHE A 92 6.36 -5.19 11.98
C PHE A 92 6.33 -5.47 13.49
N SER A 93 7.43 -5.27 14.22
CA SER A 93 7.46 -5.46 15.67
C SER A 93 6.45 -4.57 16.40
N VAL A 94 6.10 -3.41 15.84
CA VAL A 94 5.10 -2.47 16.39
C VAL A 94 3.67 -2.93 16.11
N VAL A 95 3.40 -3.42 14.87
CA VAL A 95 2.02 -3.70 14.43
C VAL A 95 1.64 -5.18 14.52
N ARG A 96 2.56 -6.10 14.74
CA ARG A 96 2.32 -7.57 14.71
C ARG A 96 1.26 -8.08 15.68
N ALA A 97 0.94 -7.32 16.73
CA ALA A 97 -0.13 -7.67 17.68
C ALA A 97 -1.53 -7.51 17.06
N THR A 98 -1.65 -6.82 15.92
CA THR A 98 -2.87 -6.74 15.11
C THR A 98 -2.83 -7.77 14.00
N ARG A 99 -4.00 -8.10 13.40
CA ARG A 99 -4.03 -8.87 12.16
C ARG A 99 -3.48 -8.00 11.04
N CYS A 100 -2.23 -8.20 10.66
CA CYS A 100 -1.54 -7.31 9.73
C CYS A 100 -0.64 -8.02 8.73
N SER A 101 -0.32 -7.32 7.65
CA SER A 101 0.81 -7.60 6.78
C SER A 101 1.54 -6.32 6.40
N ILE A 102 2.86 -6.42 6.21
CA ILE A 102 3.70 -5.37 5.65
C ILE A 102 4.28 -5.92 4.37
N SER A 103 4.03 -5.24 3.26
CA SER A 103 4.47 -5.67 1.94
C SER A 103 5.35 -4.62 1.28
N LEU A 104 6.40 -5.08 0.60
CA LEU A 104 7.26 -4.29 -0.25
C LEU A 104 7.07 -4.72 -1.69
N THR A 105 6.82 -3.77 -2.58
CA THR A 105 6.74 -4.03 -4.01
C THR A 105 7.87 -3.33 -4.76
N ASP A 106 8.07 -3.72 -6.01
CA ASP A 106 8.80 -2.90 -6.97
C ASP A 106 7.93 -1.74 -7.50
N GLY A 107 8.49 -0.94 -8.42
CA GLY A 107 7.80 0.18 -9.06
C GLY A 107 6.65 -0.22 -9.99
N SER A 108 6.50 -1.49 -10.33
CA SER A 108 5.40 -2.03 -11.14
C SER A 108 4.23 -2.58 -10.33
N GLY A 109 4.40 -2.72 -9.00
CA GLY A 109 3.40 -3.30 -8.10
C GLY A 109 3.51 -4.81 -7.91
N LEU A 110 4.62 -5.42 -8.34
CA LEU A 110 4.94 -6.80 -8.01
C LEU A 110 5.42 -6.90 -6.56
N VAL A 111 4.75 -7.68 -5.75
CA VAL A 111 5.10 -7.91 -4.34
C VAL A 111 6.39 -8.73 -4.26
N LEU A 112 7.45 -8.12 -3.74
CA LEU A 112 8.78 -8.73 -3.60
C LEU A 112 8.96 -9.44 -2.26
N HIS A 113 8.41 -8.87 -1.19
CA HIS A 113 8.57 -9.37 0.17
C HIS A 113 7.36 -9.02 1.03
N THR A 114 7.04 -9.90 1.99
CA THR A 114 5.93 -9.69 2.93
C THR A 114 6.29 -10.23 4.30
N LEU A 115 6.00 -9.45 5.34
CA LEU A 115 5.90 -9.87 6.73
C LEU A 115 4.41 -9.90 7.11
N ARG A 116 3.97 -10.94 7.81
CA ARG A 116 2.56 -11.06 8.23
C ARG A 116 2.46 -11.66 9.63
N SER A 117 1.42 -11.24 10.35
CA SER A 117 1.07 -11.86 11.62
C SER A 117 0.54 -13.29 11.39
N GLU A 118 0.62 -14.13 12.41
CA GLU A 118 0.01 -15.45 12.40
C GLU A 118 -1.52 -15.36 12.31
N GLY A 119 -2.15 -16.38 11.67
CA GLY A 119 -3.61 -16.46 11.52
C GLY A 119 -4.15 -15.74 10.29
N ASP A 120 -5.41 -15.29 10.35
CA ASP A 120 -6.19 -14.71 9.25
C ASP A 120 -5.80 -13.25 8.95
N GLY A 121 -4.54 -13.01 8.68
CA GLY A 121 -4.04 -11.71 8.22
C GLY A 121 -4.33 -11.46 6.74
N PRO A 122 -4.07 -10.21 6.24
CA PRO A 122 -4.22 -9.89 4.82
C PRO A 122 -3.39 -10.83 3.94
N ASP A 123 -4.01 -11.40 2.91
CA ASP A 123 -3.36 -12.36 2.00
C ASP A 123 -2.60 -11.65 0.88
N VAL A 124 -1.58 -10.88 1.28
CA VAL A 124 -0.63 -10.25 0.34
C VAL A 124 0.68 -11.01 0.40
N LEU A 125 1.00 -11.75 -0.67
CA LEU A 125 2.14 -12.66 -0.72
C LEU A 125 3.12 -12.29 -1.84
N PRO A 126 4.41 -12.62 -1.70
CA PRO A 126 5.40 -12.43 -2.76
C PRO A 126 4.96 -13.07 -4.08
N GLY A 127 5.25 -12.39 -5.18
CA GLY A 127 4.83 -12.79 -6.52
C GLY A 127 3.45 -12.27 -6.94
N GLN A 128 2.64 -11.72 -6.05
CA GLN A 128 1.36 -11.10 -6.43
C GLN A 128 1.56 -9.77 -7.15
N ILE A 129 0.66 -9.49 -8.11
CA ILE A 129 0.55 -8.21 -8.78
C ILE A 129 -0.58 -7.43 -8.10
N ALA A 130 -0.25 -6.26 -7.52
CA ALA A 130 -1.17 -5.49 -6.69
C ALA A 130 -1.57 -4.14 -7.33
N THR A 131 -1.59 -4.06 -8.67
CA THR A 131 -2.08 -2.86 -9.38
C THR A 131 -3.61 -2.73 -9.28
N GLU A 132 -4.13 -1.51 -9.49
CA GLU A 132 -5.59 -1.29 -9.55
C GLU A 132 -6.26 -2.16 -10.62
N ALA A 133 -5.61 -2.31 -11.79
CA ALA A 133 -6.13 -3.11 -12.89
C ALA A 133 -6.23 -4.63 -12.60
N VAL A 134 -5.61 -5.11 -11.52
CA VAL A 134 -5.62 -6.54 -11.15
C VAL A 134 -6.37 -6.78 -9.84
N SER A 135 -6.19 -5.90 -8.87
CA SER A 135 -6.67 -6.12 -7.49
C SER A 135 -7.75 -5.12 -7.06
N GLY A 136 -8.20 -4.26 -7.98
CA GLY A 136 -9.08 -3.14 -7.64
C GLY A 136 -8.37 -2.06 -6.82
N THR A 137 -9.12 -1.07 -6.36
CA THR A 137 -8.60 -0.04 -5.44
C THR A 137 -8.03 -0.71 -4.20
N ASN A 138 -6.74 -0.50 -3.95
CA ASN A 138 -6.00 -1.03 -2.81
C ASN A 138 -4.83 -0.10 -2.48
N GLY A 139 -4.21 -0.27 -1.30
CA GLY A 139 -3.12 0.61 -0.89
C GLY A 139 -1.99 0.71 -1.91
N ILE A 140 -1.49 -0.43 -2.39
CA ILE A 140 -0.35 -0.50 -3.32
C ILE A 140 -0.73 0.13 -4.67
N GLY A 141 -1.77 -0.40 -5.32
CA GLY A 141 -2.16 0.02 -6.68
C GLY A 141 -2.52 1.50 -6.74
N THR A 142 -3.27 1.99 -5.76
CA THR A 142 -3.65 3.41 -5.69
C THR A 142 -2.44 4.30 -5.37
N CYS A 143 -1.49 3.84 -4.52
CA CYS A 143 -0.24 4.56 -4.27
C CYS A 143 0.62 4.70 -5.53
N LEU A 144 0.67 3.65 -6.37
CA LEU A 144 1.39 3.68 -7.65
C LEU A 144 0.84 4.74 -8.60
N VAL A 145 -0.48 4.87 -8.69
CA VAL A 145 -1.15 5.85 -9.55
C VAL A 145 -1.01 7.26 -9.00
N GLU A 146 -1.33 7.45 -7.72
CA GLU A 146 -1.35 8.76 -7.06
C GLU A 146 0.05 9.31 -6.75
N ARG A 147 1.07 8.43 -6.74
CA ARG A 147 2.48 8.77 -6.46
C ARG A 147 2.70 9.50 -5.13
N LYS A 148 1.83 9.27 -4.16
CA LYS A 148 1.85 9.84 -2.80
C LYS A 148 1.39 8.79 -1.79
N THR A 149 1.61 9.05 -0.50
CA THR A 149 1.07 8.22 0.58
C THR A 149 -0.45 8.25 0.53
N VAL A 150 -1.06 7.06 0.49
CA VAL A 150 -2.51 6.87 0.50
C VAL A 150 -2.93 5.96 1.64
N THR A 151 -4.16 6.15 2.11
CA THR A 151 -4.83 5.24 3.03
C THR A 151 -6.19 4.88 2.45
N ILE A 152 -6.49 3.59 2.39
CA ILE A 152 -7.73 3.01 1.91
C ILE A 152 -8.38 2.26 3.07
N ILE A 153 -9.56 2.67 3.49
CA ILE A 153 -10.22 2.16 4.71
C ILE A 153 -11.48 1.38 4.36
N GLY A 154 -11.55 0.13 4.77
CA GLY A 154 -12.77 -0.67 4.66
C GLY A 154 -13.36 -0.65 3.25
N ALA A 155 -14.60 -0.20 3.12
CA ALA A 155 -15.31 -0.15 1.85
C ALA A 155 -14.86 0.96 0.89
N GLN A 156 -13.77 1.68 1.17
CA GLN A 156 -13.05 2.45 0.14
C GLN A 156 -12.28 1.54 -0.82
N HIS A 157 -12.01 0.28 -0.44
CA HIS A 157 -11.53 -0.72 -1.40
C HIS A 157 -12.60 -1.04 -2.43
N TYR A 158 -12.20 -1.22 -3.69
CA TYR A 158 -13.13 -1.57 -4.76
C TYR A 158 -13.74 -2.97 -4.59
N CYS A 159 -12.90 -3.96 -4.26
CA CYS A 159 -13.35 -5.34 -4.08
C CYS A 159 -13.83 -5.61 -2.64
N ALA A 160 -15.03 -6.18 -2.51
CA ALA A 160 -15.69 -6.44 -1.23
C ALA A 160 -14.86 -7.28 -0.26
N ARG A 161 -14.04 -8.23 -0.77
CA ARG A 161 -13.13 -9.05 0.04
C ARG A 161 -12.12 -8.25 0.87
N HIS A 162 -11.82 -7.03 0.44
CA HIS A 162 -10.86 -6.16 1.13
C HIS A 162 -11.50 -5.22 2.17
N HIS A 163 -12.83 -5.20 2.30
CA HIS A 163 -13.54 -4.30 3.22
C HIS A 163 -13.23 -4.53 4.69
N VAL A 164 -12.67 -5.67 5.04
CA VAL A 164 -12.23 -5.98 6.40
C VAL A 164 -10.85 -5.41 6.73
N TRP A 165 -10.18 -4.78 5.76
CA TRP A 165 -8.83 -4.25 5.90
C TRP A 165 -8.79 -2.73 5.78
N SER A 166 -7.79 -2.13 6.40
CA SER A 166 -7.32 -0.78 6.14
C SER A 166 -5.88 -0.86 5.68
N CYS A 167 -5.59 -0.29 4.49
CA CYS A 167 -4.29 -0.35 3.85
C CYS A 167 -3.69 1.05 3.78
N THR A 168 -2.47 1.22 4.26
CA THR A 168 -1.70 2.44 4.10
C THR A 168 -0.45 2.13 3.30
N ALA A 169 -0.25 2.84 2.20
CA ALA A 169 0.88 2.65 1.30
C ALA A 169 1.61 3.96 1.03
N SER A 170 2.92 3.90 0.98
CA SER A 170 3.79 5.05 0.72
C SER A 170 4.83 4.72 -0.35
N PRO A 171 5.09 5.62 -1.32
CA PRO A 171 6.06 5.40 -2.37
C PRO A 171 7.49 5.51 -1.82
N ILE A 172 8.37 4.64 -2.29
CA ILE A 172 9.81 4.70 -2.10
C ILE A 172 10.41 5.18 -3.41
N ARG A 173 11.26 6.20 -3.37
CA ARG A 173 11.84 6.82 -4.56
C ARG A 173 13.33 6.69 -4.61
N TYR A 174 13.85 6.58 -5.82
CA TYR A 174 15.26 6.80 -6.10
C TYR A 174 15.63 8.28 -5.96
N GLU A 175 16.94 8.56 -5.98
CA GLU A 175 17.50 9.92 -5.87
C GLU A 175 17.03 10.86 -7.01
N ASP A 176 16.76 10.31 -8.18
CA ASP A 176 16.21 11.02 -9.36
C ASP A 176 14.69 11.25 -9.29
N GLY A 177 14.04 10.84 -8.19
CA GLY A 177 12.60 10.96 -7.98
C GLY A 177 11.77 9.86 -8.64
N THR A 178 12.37 8.96 -9.42
CA THR A 178 11.66 7.81 -9.99
C THR A 178 11.24 6.82 -8.90
N LEU A 179 10.20 6.05 -9.18
CA LEU A 179 9.62 5.12 -8.20
C LEU A 179 10.44 3.83 -8.12
N ALA A 180 11.04 3.57 -6.96
CA ALA A 180 11.73 2.32 -6.67
C ALA A 180 10.74 1.20 -6.27
N GLY A 181 9.69 1.57 -5.52
CA GLY A 181 8.70 0.62 -5.03
C GLY A 181 7.70 1.27 -4.11
N VAL A 182 6.89 0.44 -3.45
CA VAL A 182 5.88 0.86 -2.47
C VAL A 182 6.01 0.03 -1.21
N LEU A 183 6.04 0.71 -0.05
CA LEU A 183 5.83 0.08 1.25
C LEU A 183 4.35 0.16 1.60
N ASN A 184 3.74 -0.98 1.90
CA ASN A 184 2.33 -1.04 2.29
C ASN A 184 2.16 -1.77 3.63
N VAL A 185 1.29 -1.23 4.48
CA VAL A 185 0.82 -1.88 5.71
C VAL A 185 -0.68 -2.08 5.59
N SER A 186 -1.11 -3.33 5.65
CA SER A 186 -2.51 -3.71 5.74
C SER A 186 -2.79 -4.23 7.14
N ILE A 187 -3.81 -3.70 7.78
CA ILE A 187 -4.25 -4.11 9.13
C ILE A 187 -5.76 -4.33 9.15
N ALA A 188 -6.25 -5.08 10.13
CA ALA A 188 -7.68 -5.18 10.35
C ALA A 188 -8.28 -3.77 10.54
N ARG A 189 -9.40 -3.47 9.86
CA ARG A 189 -9.96 -2.10 9.82
C ARG A 189 -10.30 -1.56 11.22
N GLU A 190 -10.73 -2.44 12.13
CA GLU A 190 -11.04 -2.12 13.52
C GLU A 190 -9.79 -1.80 14.37
N SER A 191 -8.61 -2.12 13.87
CA SER A 191 -7.31 -1.84 14.51
C SER A 191 -6.60 -0.66 13.86
N TYR A 192 -7.20 -0.02 12.86
CA TYR A 192 -6.57 1.11 12.18
C TYR A 192 -6.49 2.33 13.10
N HIS A 193 -5.35 3.00 13.07
CA HIS A 193 -5.09 4.23 13.80
C HIS A 193 -4.46 5.30 12.91
N LEU A 194 -4.80 6.58 13.12
CA LEU A 194 -4.28 7.70 12.32
C LEU A 194 -2.74 7.76 12.28
N HIS A 195 -2.07 7.34 13.37
CA HIS A 195 -0.61 7.28 13.42
C HIS A 195 0.00 6.27 12.45
N THR A 196 -0.77 5.27 11.99
CA THR A 196 -0.31 4.28 11.00
C THR A 196 0.19 4.96 9.73
N ARG A 197 -0.51 6.01 9.28
CA ARG A 197 -0.09 6.76 8.09
C ARG A 197 1.29 7.38 8.27
N GLY A 198 1.53 8.08 9.38
CA GLY A 198 2.82 8.70 9.68
C GLY A 198 3.95 7.68 9.83
N MET A 199 3.67 6.53 10.47
CA MET A 199 4.65 5.44 10.60
C MET A 199 5.05 4.85 9.24
N VAL A 200 4.09 4.60 8.35
CA VAL A 200 4.36 4.04 7.02
C VAL A 200 5.13 5.04 6.16
N GLU A 201 4.74 6.31 6.18
CA GLU A 201 5.41 7.38 5.43
C GLU A 201 6.85 7.58 5.90
N ALA A 202 7.08 7.67 7.20
CA ALA A 202 8.43 7.77 7.79
C ALA A 202 9.29 6.53 7.48
N SER A 203 8.70 5.33 7.51
CA SER A 203 9.40 4.08 7.18
C SER A 203 9.77 4.02 5.69
N ALA A 204 8.89 4.42 4.79
CA ALA A 204 9.18 4.49 3.35
C ALA A 204 10.29 5.51 3.04
N HIS A 205 10.26 6.66 3.71
CA HIS A 205 11.33 7.66 3.61
C HIS A 205 12.68 7.11 4.10
N ALA A 206 12.70 6.45 5.26
CA ALA A 206 13.91 5.83 5.79
C ALA A 206 14.47 4.73 4.86
N ILE A 207 13.61 3.96 4.17
CA ILE A 207 14.05 3.00 3.16
C ILE A 207 14.67 3.73 1.96
N ALA A 208 14.08 4.81 1.49
CA ALA A 208 14.62 5.62 0.40
C ALA A 208 16.02 6.17 0.75
N GLU A 209 16.21 6.73 1.94
CA GLU A 209 17.51 7.21 2.43
C GLU A 209 18.57 6.10 2.47
N GLN A 210 18.22 4.91 2.95
CA GLN A 210 19.12 3.74 2.94
C GLN A 210 19.47 3.31 1.50
N LEU A 211 18.52 3.37 0.59
CA LEU A 211 18.71 3.04 -0.82
C LEU A 211 19.67 4.04 -1.50
N HIS A 212 19.49 5.34 -1.24
CA HIS A 212 20.37 6.41 -1.74
C HIS A 212 21.80 6.25 -1.22
N LEU A 213 21.95 5.98 0.08
CA LEU A 213 23.27 5.75 0.69
C LEU A 213 24.00 4.55 0.06
N ARG A 214 23.29 3.42 -0.17
CA ARG A 214 23.86 2.25 -0.85
C ARG A 214 24.33 2.58 -2.25
N ALA A 215 23.52 3.30 -3.03
CA ALA A 215 23.88 3.72 -4.37
C ALA A 215 25.12 4.62 -4.38
N ALA A 216 25.22 5.55 -3.44
CA ALA A 216 26.38 6.45 -3.30
C ALA A 216 27.66 5.65 -2.96
N LEU A 217 27.60 4.72 -2.00
CA LEU A 217 28.72 3.85 -1.64
C LEU A 217 29.15 2.94 -2.79
N GLY A 218 28.20 2.40 -3.56
CA GLY A 218 28.48 1.60 -4.75
C GLY A 218 29.23 2.40 -5.82
N ARG A 219 28.78 3.64 -6.09
CA ARG A 219 29.49 4.55 -7.03
C ARG A 219 30.90 4.86 -6.58
N GLN A 220 31.10 5.12 -5.27
CA GLN A 220 32.44 5.41 -4.74
C GLN A 220 33.39 4.21 -4.87
N ARG A 221 32.94 2.98 -4.59
CA ARG A 221 33.73 1.76 -4.75
C ARG A 221 34.14 1.56 -6.22
N ALA A 222 33.21 1.70 -7.14
CA ALA A 222 33.49 1.55 -8.57
C ALA A 222 34.54 2.57 -9.08
N ILE A 223 34.54 3.80 -8.56
CA ILE A 223 35.55 4.81 -8.88
C ILE A 223 36.93 4.40 -8.35
N MET A 224 37.01 3.88 -7.13
CA MET A 224 38.29 3.46 -6.54
C MET A 224 38.89 2.27 -7.30
N GLU A 225 38.06 1.29 -7.70
CA GLU A 225 38.50 0.12 -8.48
C GLU A 225 39.04 0.46 -9.87
N VAL A 226 38.71 1.60 -10.43
CA VAL A 226 39.22 2.07 -11.75
C VAL A 226 40.54 2.85 -11.59
N LEU A 227 40.84 3.35 -10.38
CA LEU A 227 42.03 4.15 -10.09
C LEU A 227 43.22 3.31 -9.61
N ASP A 228 42.98 2.06 -9.20
CA ASP A 228 44.00 1.06 -8.85
C ASP A 228 44.41 0.23 -10.08
#